data_e93223a423effccd0868da15e16b27a4
#
_entry.id   e93223a423effccd0868da15e16b27a4
#
_cell.length_a   1.000
_cell.length_b   1.000
_cell.length_c   1.000
_cell.angle_alpha   90.00
_cell.angle_beta   90.00
_cell.angle_gamma   90.00
#
_symmetry.space_group_name_H-M   'P 1'
#
loop_
_entity.id
_entity.type
_entity.pdbx_description
1 polymer ?
#
loop_
_entity_poly.entity_id
_entity_poly.type
_entity_poly.pdbx_seq_one_letter_code
_entity_poly.pdbx_strand_id
1 'polypeptide(L)'
;MKNVTIVGGGLVGSILSCYLSKRGHQVTVFERRADPRVGEAERGRSINLALSDRGWRSLEKIGLAEKVRPIAIPMKGRMIHHLDNTTTYQQYGNDGQAIYSVSRGDLNKLMIEAADEFPHVDFKFNQRCVDVNFDKTTLSFRDTKTNTETVHEAETVF
;
A
#
# COMPACT_ATOMS: atom_id res chain seq x y z
N MET A 1 16.23 -15.79 -9.18
CA MET A 1 15.99 -14.34 -9.15
C MET A 1 15.18 -14.02 -10.40
N LYS A 2 14.10 -13.26 -10.31
CA LYS A 2 13.25 -12.84 -11.43
C LYS A 2 13.09 -11.33 -11.38
N ASN A 3 12.83 -10.72 -12.54
CA ASN A 3 12.43 -9.32 -12.62
C ASN A 3 10.92 -9.24 -12.54
N VAL A 4 10.41 -8.51 -11.57
CA VAL A 4 8.97 -8.37 -11.31
C VAL A 4 8.56 -6.91 -11.45
N THR A 5 7.54 -6.68 -12.23
CA THR A 5 6.92 -5.36 -12.40
C THR A 5 5.61 -5.32 -11.63
N ILE A 6 5.43 -4.28 -10.80
CA ILE A 6 4.19 -4.02 -10.06
C ILE A 6 3.58 -2.72 -10.57
N VAL A 7 2.30 -2.75 -10.96
CA VAL A 7 1.54 -1.58 -11.38
C VAL A 7 0.68 -1.09 -10.22
N GLY A 8 1.15 -0.02 -9.58
CA GLY A 8 0.52 0.64 -8.44
C GLY A 8 1.32 0.54 -7.15
N GLY A 9 1.83 1.70 -6.67
CA GLY A 9 2.55 1.87 -5.41
C GLY A 9 1.62 2.12 -4.20
N GLY A 10 0.41 1.57 -4.23
CA GLY A 10 -0.50 1.60 -3.07
C GLY A 10 -0.09 0.57 -2.00
N LEU A 11 -0.91 0.43 -0.94
CA LEU A 11 -0.62 -0.48 0.17
C LEU A 11 -0.29 -1.91 -0.27
N VAL A 12 -1.04 -2.44 -1.25
CA VAL A 12 -0.85 -3.80 -1.75
C VAL A 12 0.48 -3.91 -2.51
N GLY A 13 0.73 -3.00 -3.46
CA GLY A 13 1.96 -3.02 -4.25
C GLY A 13 3.21 -2.84 -3.40
N SER A 14 3.18 -1.91 -2.43
CA SER A 14 4.31 -1.68 -1.53
C SER A 14 4.58 -2.88 -0.61
N ILE A 15 3.54 -3.51 -0.04
CA ILE A 15 3.72 -4.74 0.75
C ILE A 15 4.24 -5.89 -0.13
N LEU A 16 3.67 -6.07 -1.32
CA LEU A 16 4.07 -7.12 -2.25
C LEU A 16 5.53 -6.96 -2.67
N SER A 17 5.99 -5.72 -2.94
CA SER A 17 7.38 -5.45 -3.28
C SER A 17 8.35 -5.88 -2.17
N CYS A 18 8.02 -5.62 -0.90
CA CYS A 18 8.80 -6.11 0.26
C CYS A 18 8.87 -7.64 0.30
N TYR A 19 7.72 -8.32 0.09
CA TYR A 19 7.67 -9.78 0.08
C TYR A 19 8.51 -10.41 -1.02
N LEU A 20 8.48 -9.84 -2.22
CA LEU A 20 9.21 -10.33 -3.36
C LEU A 20 10.71 -10.06 -3.23
N SER A 21 11.08 -8.88 -2.75
CA SER A 21 12.49 -8.54 -2.47
C SER A 21 13.09 -9.47 -1.42
N LYS A 22 12.35 -9.77 -0.33
CA LYS A 22 12.79 -10.78 0.68
C LYS A 22 13.03 -12.17 0.09
N ARG A 23 12.44 -12.48 -1.05
CA ARG A 23 12.66 -13.74 -1.79
C ARG A 23 13.74 -13.63 -2.86
N GLY A 24 14.45 -12.51 -2.92
CA GLY A 24 15.55 -12.27 -3.86
C GLY A 24 15.11 -11.91 -5.27
N HIS A 25 13.87 -11.44 -5.45
CA HIS A 25 13.40 -10.91 -6.72
C HIS A 25 13.77 -9.44 -6.87
N GLN A 26 14.10 -9.02 -8.10
CA GLN A 26 14.22 -7.62 -8.46
C GLN A 26 12.83 -7.06 -8.75
N VAL A 27 12.43 -5.99 -8.08
CA VAL A 27 11.07 -5.46 -8.16
C VAL A 27 11.07 -4.00 -8.59
N THR A 28 10.38 -3.70 -9.68
CA THR A 28 10.12 -2.33 -10.12
C THR A 28 8.64 -2.01 -9.90
N VAL A 29 8.35 -0.96 -9.15
CA VAL A 29 6.98 -0.51 -8.86
C VAL A 29 6.70 0.78 -9.61
N PHE A 30 5.73 0.77 -10.51
CA PHE A 30 5.27 1.96 -11.23
C PHE A 30 4.03 2.54 -10.55
N GLU A 31 4.13 3.79 -10.11
CA GLU A 31 3.03 4.52 -9.47
C GLU A 31 2.71 5.80 -10.26
N ARG A 32 1.42 6.01 -10.54
CA ARG A 32 0.95 7.17 -11.33
C ARG A 32 1.05 8.51 -10.59
N ARG A 33 1.00 8.48 -9.27
CA ARG A 33 1.08 9.69 -8.44
C ARG A 33 2.53 10.08 -8.22
N ALA A 34 2.71 11.32 -7.77
CA ALA A 34 3.99 11.78 -7.27
C ALA A 34 4.39 11.00 -6.01
N ASP A 35 5.67 11.02 -5.71
CA ASP A 35 6.20 10.42 -4.48
C ASP A 35 5.58 11.11 -3.25
N PRO A 36 4.83 10.37 -2.40
CA PRO A 36 4.17 10.96 -1.24
C PRO A 36 5.13 11.38 -0.12
N ARG A 37 6.42 11.05 -0.26
CA ARG A 37 7.47 11.46 0.68
C ARG A 37 7.99 12.86 0.38
N VAL A 38 7.82 13.33 -0.85
CA VAL A 38 8.32 14.61 -1.34
C VAL A 38 7.15 15.56 -1.60
N GLY A 39 7.15 16.70 -0.91
CA GLY A 39 6.11 17.72 -1.08
C GLY A 39 4.88 17.54 -0.20
N GLU A 40 3.92 18.45 -0.35
CA GLU A 40 2.60 18.28 0.28
C GLU A 40 1.89 17.11 -0.39
N ALA A 41 1.53 16.08 0.38
CA ALA A 41 0.71 15.00 -0.12
C ALA A 41 -0.57 15.60 -0.72
N GLU A 42 -0.91 15.20 -1.96
CA GLU A 42 -2.24 15.51 -2.50
C GLU A 42 -3.27 15.15 -1.44
N ARG A 43 -3.89 16.16 -0.85
CA ARG A 43 -4.94 16.00 0.15
C ARG A 43 -6.19 15.43 -0.53
N GLY A 44 -6.13 14.15 -0.88
CA GLY A 44 -7.32 13.37 -1.16
C GLY A 44 -8.17 13.25 0.11
N ARG A 45 -9.37 12.68 -0.01
CA ARG A 45 -10.21 12.39 1.15
C ARG A 45 -9.40 11.58 2.16
N SER A 46 -9.22 12.15 3.36
CA SER A 46 -8.62 11.44 4.49
C SER A 46 -9.53 10.24 4.83
N ILE A 47 -9.07 9.03 4.51
CA ILE A 47 -9.79 7.80 4.78
C ILE A 47 -8.99 7.01 5.80
N ASN A 48 -9.63 6.70 6.92
CA ASN A 48 -9.08 5.76 7.87
C ASN A 48 -9.43 4.34 7.47
N LEU A 49 -8.46 3.45 7.61
CA LEU A 49 -8.61 2.02 7.39
C LEU A 49 -8.77 1.31 8.72
N ALA A 50 -9.49 0.19 8.69
CA ALA A 50 -9.54 -0.74 9.80
C ALA A 50 -8.49 -1.85 9.58
N LEU A 51 -7.39 -1.78 10.31
CA LEU A 51 -6.34 -2.78 10.30
C LEU A 51 -6.72 -3.91 11.25
N SER A 52 -6.99 -5.09 10.70
CA SER A 52 -7.34 -6.31 11.43
C SER A 52 -6.10 -7.20 11.68
N ASP A 53 -6.28 -8.30 12.40
CA ASP A 53 -5.23 -9.31 12.63
C ASP A 53 -4.58 -9.81 11.33
N ARG A 54 -5.35 -9.92 10.24
CA ARG A 54 -4.79 -10.31 8.93
C ARG A 54 -3.80 -9.28 8.41
N GLY A 55 -4.11 -8.00 8.60
CA GLY A 55 -3.21 -6.90 8.24
C GLY A 55 -1.95 -6.94 9.11
N TRP A 56 -2.09 -7.09 10.42
CA TRP A 56 -0.95 -7.21 11.33
C TRP A 56 -0.02 -8.37 10.97
N ARG A 57 -0.57 -9.57 10.74
CA ARG A 57 0.22 -10.74 10.30
C ARG A 57 0.99 -10.48 9.00
N SER A 58 0.41 -9.71 8.08
CA SER A 58 1.10 -9.35 6.85
C SER A 58 2.28 -8.42 7.11
N LEU A 59 2.11 -7.44 7.99
CA LEU A 59 3.17 -6.51 8.40
C LEU A 59 4.28 -7.23 9.20
N GLU A 60 3.90 -8.13 10.11
CA GLU A 60 4.85 -8.94 10.91
C GLU A 60 5.78 -9.77 10.02
N LYS A 61 5.24 -10.44 9.00
CA LYS A 61 6.01 -11.27 8.07
C LYS A 61 7.10 -10.51 7.31
N ILE A 62 6.91 -9.21 7.08
CA ILE A 62 7.91 -8.35 6.44
C ILE A 62 8.70 -7.50 7.45
N GLY A 63 8.39 -7.60 8.74
CA GLY A 63 9.10 -6.89 9.81
C GLY A 63 8.68 -5.44 9.97
N LEU A 64 7.48 -5.05 9.50
CA LEU A 64 7.02 -3.66 9.52
C LEU A 64 5.96 -3.38 10.61
N ALA A 65 5.51 -4.37 11.36
CA ALA A 65 4.46 -4.21 12.37
C ALA A 65 4.83 -3.12 13.40
N GLU A 66 6.06 -3.12 13.90
CA GLU A 66 6.50 -2.16 14.92
C GLU A 66 6.60 -0.72 14.37
N LYS A 67 6.88 -0.54 13.08
CA LYS A 67 6.84 0.79 12.43
C LYS A 67 5.41 1.33 12.29
N VAL A 68 4.41 0.44 12.15
CA VAL A 68 2.98 0.83 11.99
C VAL A 68 2.29 1.04 13.34
N ARG A 69 2.72 0.35 14.39
CA ARG A 69 2.08 0.38 15.71
C ARG A 69 1.86 1.80 16.27
N PRO A 70 2.82 2.74 16.18
CA PRO A 70 2.65 4.10 16.73
C PRO A 70 1.58 4.95 16.03
N ILE A 71 1.24 4.64 14.77
CA ILE A 71 0.22 5.38 13.99
C ILE A 71 -1.14 4.69 13.99
N ALA A 72 -1.29 3.55 14.66
CA ALA A 72 -2.49 2.75 14.70
C ALA A 72 -3.25 2.93 16.01
N ILE A 73 -4.50 3.37 15.94
CA ILE A 73 -5.36 3.65 17.11
C ILE A 73 -6.26 2.43 17.36
N PRO A 74 -6.19 1.79 18.55
CA PRO A 74 -7.02 0.64 18.85
C PRO A 74 -8.50 1.02 18.99
N MET A 75 -9.36 0.28 18.30
CA MET A 75 -10.82 0.37 18.41
C MET A 75 -11.33 -0.97 18.97
N LYS A 76 -11.87 -0.94 20.19
CA LYS A 76 -12.37 -2.14 20.87
C LYS A 76 -13.78 -2.53 20.45
N GLY A 77 -14.52 -1.59 19.89
CA GLY A 77 -15.90 -1.81 19.45
C GLY A 77 -16.49 -0.60 18.74
N ARG A 78 -17.76 -0.67 18.43
CA ARG A 78 -18.53 0.41 17.82
C ARG A 78 -19.79 0.73 18.64
N MET A 79 -20.21 1.97 18.61
CA MET A 79 -21.50 2.41 19.11
C MET A 79 -22.51 2.38 17.98
N ILE A 80 -23.60 1.69 18.18
CA ILE A 80 -24.75 1.63 17.26
C ILE A 80 -25.81 2.58 17.79
N HIS A 81 -26.23 3.53 16.97
CA HIS A 81 -27.34 4.44 17.24
C HIS A 81 -28.60 3.88 16.56
N HIS A 82 -29.62 3.61 17.33
CA HIS A 82 -30.92 3.12 16.86
C HIS A 82 -31.86 4.29 16.52
N LEU A 83 -32.90 4.01 15.72
CA LEU A 83 -33.88 5.03 15.31
C LEU A 83 -34.73 5.58 16.48
N ASP A 84 -34.82 4.85 17.56
CA ASP A 84 -35.49 5.25 18.81
C ASP A 84 -34.60 6.08 19.75
N ASN A 85 -33.43 6.55 19.26
CA ASN A 85 -32.40 7.27 20.01
C ASN A 85 -31.71 6.46 21.12
N THR A 86 -31.91 5.16 21.20
CA THR A 86 -31.09 4.29 22.07
C THR A 86 -29.74 3.99 21.44
N THR A 87 -28.79 3.59 22.28
CA THR A 87 -27.43 3.21 21.79
C THR A 87 -27.07 1.83 22.32
N THR A 88 -26.35 1.06 21.47
CA THR A 88 -25.82 -0.24 21.86
C THR A 88 -24.31 -0.28 21.53
N TYR A 89 -23.49 -0.69 22.49
CA TYR A 89 -22.07 -0.93 22.26
C TYR A 89 -21.85 -2.37 21.78
N GLN A 90 -21.17 -2.51 20.64
CA GLN A 90 -20.80 -3.82 20.09
C GLN A 90 -19.27 -3.94 20.03
N GLN A 91 -18.74 -4.90 20.76
CA GLN A 91 -17.31 -5.21 20.72
C GLN A 91 -16.92 -5.85 19.38
N TYR A 92 -15.66 -5.60 18.94
CA TYR A 92 -15.11 -6.20 17.72
C TYR A 92 -14.48 -7.58 17.95
N GLY A 93 -14.32 -7.99 19.18
CA GLY A 93 -13.72 -9.27 19.54
C GLY A 93 -13.91 -9.58 21.02
N ASN A 94 -13.16 -10.54 21.55
CA ASN A 94 -13.12 -10.86 22.97
C ASN A 94 -12.36 -9.79 23.77
N ASP A 95 -12.41 -9.85 25.07
CA ASP A 95 -11.69 -8.93 25.95
C ASP A 95 -10.20 -8.85 25.59
N GLY A 96 -9.72 -7.64 25.44
CA GLY A 96 -8.35 -7.36 25.03
C GLY A 96 -8.09 -7.34 23.52
N GLN A 97 -9.05 -7.75 22.68
CA GLN A 97 -8.95 -7.67 21.23
C GLN A 97 -9.45 -6.31 20.70
N ALA A 98 -8.85 -5.87 19.61
CA ALA A 98 -9.23 -4.64 18.92
C ALA A 98 -8.92 -4.74 17.43
N ILE A 99 -9.67 -4.02 16.60
CA ILE A 99 -9.19 -3.61 15.28
C ILE A 99 -8.55 -2.23 15.41
N TYR A 100 -7.73 -1.83 14.44
CA TYR A 100 -6.98 -0.59 14.58
C TYR A 100 -7.34 0.39 13.47
N SER A 101 -7.68 1.63 13.84
CA SER A 101 -7.84 2.72 12.89
C SER A 101 -6.47 3.27 12.52
N VAL A 102 -6.19 3.37 11.23
CA VAL A 102 -4.95 3.94 10.70
C VAL A 102 -5.25 4.81 9.49
N SER A 103 -4.60 5.97 9.40
CA SER A 103 -4.68 6.82 8.21
C SER A 103 -4.13 6.06 6.99
N ARG A 104 -4.92 5.97 5.91
CA ARG A 104 -4.49 5.33 4.68
C ARG A 104 -3.27 6.01 4.06
N GLY A 105 -3.24 7.34 4.12
CA GLY A 105 -2.14 8.13 3.57
C GLY A 105 -0.83 7.87 4.31
N ASP A 106 -0.87 7.94 5.65
CA ASP A 106 0.30 7.75 6.49
C ASP A 106 0.80 6.30 6.40
N LEU A 107 -0.11 5.33 6.41
CA LEU A 107 0.25 3.94 6.22
C LEU A 107 0.91 3.69 4.84
N ASN A 108 0.35 4.29 3.77
CA ASN A 108 0.93 4.13 2.43
C ASN A 108 2.32 4.76 2.33
N LYS A 109 2.50 5.96 2.89
CA LYS A 109 3.81 6.63 2.95
C LYS A 109 4.82 5.76 3.69
N LEU A 110 4.47 5.27 4.88
CA LEU A 110 5.30 4.39 5.68
C LEU A 110 5.65 3.09 4.95
N MET A 111 4.69 2.51 4.20
CA MET A 111 4.94 1.29 3.41
C MET A 111 5.91 1.54 2.25
N ILE A 112 5.82 2.68 1.58
CA ILE A 112 6.75 3.07 0.51
C ILE A 112 8.15 3.32 1.08
N GLU A 113 8.26 4.07 2.19
CA GLU A 113 9.52 4.31 2.89
C GLU A 113 10.20 3.00 3.28
N ALA A 114 9.43 2.08 3.87
CA ALA A 114 9.93 0.79 4.28
C ALA A 114 10.32 -0.11 3.09
N ALA A 115 9.57 -0.06 2.00
CA ALA A 115 9.87 -0.85 0.80
C ALA A 115 11.15 -0.37 0.10
N ASP A 116 11.42 0.92 0.14
CA ASP A 116 12.62 1.54 -0.43
C ASP A 116 13.91 1.15 0.34
N GLU A 117 13.78 0.72 1.60
CA GLU A 117 14.90 0.15 2.38
C GLU A 117 15.31 -1.26 1.88
N PHE A 118 14.48 -1.93 1.07
CA PHE A 118 14.79 -3.25 0.56
C PHE A 118 15.70 -3.16 -0.69
N PRO A 119 16.79 -3.94 -0.76
CA PRO A 119 17.87 -3.75 -1.73
C PRO A 119 17.48 -3.97 -3.20
N HIS A 120 16.32 -4.57 -3.44
CA HIS A 120 15.86 -4.98 -4.77
C HIS A 120 14.52 -4.36 -5.15
N VAL A 121 14.12 -3.26 -4.51
CA VAL A 121 12.89 -2.53 -4.81
C VAL A 121 13.24 -1.17 -5.39
N ASP A 122 12.64 -0.84 -6.53
CA ASP A 122 12.78 0.45 -7.20
C ASP A 122 11.39 1.03 -7.51
N PHE A 123 11.12 2.25 -7.05
CA PHE A 123 9.88 2.96 -7.31
C PHE A 123 10.03 3.97 -8.45
N LYS A 124 9.17 3.85 -9.45
CA LYS A 124 9.01 4.81 -10.54
C LYS A 124 7.71 5.58 -10.34
N PHE A 125 7.81 6.78 -9.79
CA PHE A 125 6.66 7.67 -9.58
C PHE A 125 6.33 8.47 -10.84
N ASN A 126 5.12 9.06 -10.86
CA ASN A 126 4.56 9.80 -12.00
C ASN A 126 4.40 8.95 -13.26
N GLN A 127 4.32 7.63 -13.14
CA GLN A 127 4.24 6.69 -14.26
C GLN A 127 2.86 6.03 -14.29
N ARG A 128 1.98 6.54 -15.14
CA ARG A 128 0.64 5.98 -15.34
C ARG A 128 0.68 4.88 -16.39
N CYS A 129 0.35 3.66 -16.02
CA CYS A 129 0.13 2.60 -17.00
C CYS A 129 -1.08 2.96 -17.88
N VAL A 130 -0.88 3.00 -19.18
CA VAL A 130 -1.90 3.38 -20.18
C VAL A 130 -2.28 2.22 -21.08
N ASP A 131 -1.41 1.23 -21.25
CA ASP A 131 -1.67 0.03 -22.05
C ASP A 131 -0.86 -1.16 -21.58
N VAL A 132 -1.37 -2.37 -21.82
CA VAL A 132 -0.71 -3.64 -21.51
C VAL A 132 -0.88 -4.59 -22.69
N ASN A 133 0.24 -4.99 -23.29
CA ASN A 133 0.26 -6.06 -24.30
C ASN A 133 0.59 -7.40 -23.62
N PHE A 134 -0.41 -8.25 -23.47
CA PHE A 134 -0.28 -9.54 -22.78
C PHE A 134 0.56 -10.56 -23.58
N ASP A 135 0.53 -10.50 -24.92
CA ASP A 135 1.28 -11.44 -25.77
C ASP A 135 2.78 -11.21 -25.70
N LYS A 136 3.17 -9.93 -25.63
CA LYS A 136 4.58 -9.50 -25.56
C LYS A 136 5.05 -9.23 -24.13
N THR A 137 4.16 -9.26 -23.16
CA THR A 137 4.41 -8.87 -21.77
C THR A 137 5.06 -7.48 -21.68
N THR A 138 4.52 -6.51 -22.46
CA THR A 138 4.99 -5.13 -22.46
C THR A 138 3.93 -4.21 -21.89
N LEU A 139 4.37 -3.19 -21.15
CA LEU A 139 3.50 -2.17 -20.56
C LEU A 139 3.91 -0.80 -21.10
N SER A 140 2.92 0.01 -21.47
CA SER A 140 3.13 1.42 -21.84
C SER A 140 2.82 2.30 -20.66
N PHE A 141 3.78 3.15 -20.31
CA PHE A 141 3.64 4.12 -19.23
C PHE A 141 3.71 5.52 -19.78
N ARG A 142 2.83 6.39 -19.27
CA ARG A 142 2.86 7.82 -19.53
C ARG A 142 3.30 8.57 -18.29
N ASP A 143 4.36 9.36 -18.43
CA ASP A 143 4.80 10.27 -17.37
C ASP A 143 3.73 11.36 -17.16
N THR A 144 3.23 11.51 -15.93
CA THR A 144 2.14 12.43 -15.61
C THR A 144 2.56 13.89 -15.56
N LYS A 145 3.87 14.19 -15.55
CA LYS A 145 4.42 15.56 -15.56
C LYS A 145 4.78 16.02 -16.96
N THR A 146 5.45 15.15 -17.74
CA THR A 146 5.98 15.50 -19.07
C THR A 146 5.05 15.05 -20.20
N ASN A 147 4.09 14.17 -19.92
CA ASN A 147 3.20 13.52 -20.88
C ASN A 147 3.94 12.64 -21.92
N THR A 148 5.18 12.30 -21.67
CA THR A 148 5.97 11.38 -22.52
C THR A 148 5.56 9.94 -22.26
N GLU A 149 5.57 9.11 -23.30
CA GLU A 149 5.30 7.68 -23.20
C GLU A 149 6.60 6.86 -23.32
N THR A 150 6.65 5.81 -22.53
CA THR A 150 7.72 4.81 -22.54
C THR A 150 7.15 3.41 -22.52
N VAL A 151 7.84 2.46 -23.16
CA VAL A 151 7.48 1.04 -23.14
C VAL A 151 8.46 0.31 -22.22
N HIS A 152 7.90 -0.53 -21.36
CA HIS A 152 8.65 -1.37 -20.43
C HIS A 152 8.37 -2.84 -20.74
N GLU A 153 9.42 -3.61 -20.96
CA GLU A 153 9.34 -5.06 -21.10
C GLU A 153 9.40 -5.69 -19.71
N ALA A 154 8.48 -6.58 -19.41
CA ALA A 154 8.38 -7.23 -18.12
C ALA A 154 8.50 -8.75 -18.25
N GLU A 155 9.11 -9.39 -17.26
CA GLU A 155 9.14 -10.85 -17.15
C GLU A 155 7.93 -11.37 -16.40
N THR A 156 7.50 -10.67 -15.36
CA THR A 156 6.31 -10.99 -14.55
C THR A 156 5.64 -9.68 -14.11
N VAL A 157 4.32 -9.60 -14.21
CA VAL A 157 3.53 -8.39 -13.89
C VAL A 157 2.47 -8.70 -12.82
N PHE A 158 2.30 -7.77 -11.88
CA PHE A 158 1.22 -7.73 -10.89
C PHE A 158 0.51 -6.38 -10.91
#